data_cb96c9545feabfe908a56ae4ef7b76f9
#
_entry.id   cb96c9545feabfe908a56ae4ef7b76f9
#
_cell.length_a   1.000
_cell.length_b   1.000
_cell.length_c   1.000
_cell.angle_alpha   90.00
_cell.angle_beta   90.00
_cell.angle_gamma   90.00
#
_symmetry.space_group_name_H-M   'P 1'
#
loop_
_entity.id
_entity.type
_entity.pdbx_description
1 polymer ?
#
loop_
_entity_poly.entity_id
_entity_poly.type
_entity_poly.pdbx_seq_one_letter_code
_entity_poly.pdbx_strand_id
1 'polypeptide(L)'
;LPPRVIRRVATPMPHYAMGLVPHVETVHDRLTVEIRRGCTRGCRFCQPGMLTRPARDVEPEAVIEAVETGMKQTGYSDFSLLSLSCSDYLALPAVGVELRNRLADQNVTLQLPSQRVDRFDDDIAHILGGTRQSGLTFAPEAGTQRLRDIVNKGLTDDDLLKGIRVAMQNGYRKVKLYFMIGLPGETDADVLGIVETCTMLQQSCRDLGRLNLNITISNFTPKPHTPFQWHSVSTEEFQRRQELLRGAFKRLRGFKVNFTDVRLSAMEDFVGRGDRRLAPVIEAAWRAGAGMDAWFESLDRTYAAWTGAISEAGLEGRYREMEVGSWSAVNALDRKDLEVFCRQPLPWDHIDTGID
;
A
#
# COMPACT_ATOMS: atom_id res chain seq x y z
N LEU A 1 12.61 -28.80 -6.24
CA LEU A 1 12.55 -27.47 -6.86
C LEU A 1 13.77 -27.25 -7.71
N PRO A 2 13.64 -26.44 -8.77
CA PRO A 2 14.82 -25.94 -9.46
C PRO A 2 15.68 -25.15 -8.46
N PRO A 3 17.02 -25.22 -8.58
CA PRO A 3 17.92 -24.50 -7.67
C PRO A 3 17.77 -22.97 -7.77
N ARG A 4 17.21 -22.49 -8.86
CA ARG A 4 16.96 -21.06 -9.11
C ARG A 4 15.66 -20.90 -9.90
N VAL A 5 14.81 -19.99 -9.44
CA VAL A 5 13.59 -19.57 -10.14
C VAL A 5 13.82 -18.16 -10.67
N ILE A 6 13.73 -17.98 -11.98
CA ILE A 6 13.98 -16.70 -12.65
C ILE A 6 12.64 -16.04 -12.97
N ARG A 7 12.48 -14.80 -12.52
CA ARG A 7 11.31 -13.99 -12.85
C ARG A 7 11.22 -13.71 -14.36
N ARG A 8 10.04 -13.85 -14.92
CA ARG A 8 9.72 -13.39 -16.26
C ARG A 8 9.23 -11.95 -16.23
N VAL A 9 9.69 -11.13 -17.19
CA VAL A 9 9.28 -9.75 -17.37
C VAL A 9 8.35 -9.66 -18.59
N ALA A 10 7.16 -9.09 -18.40
CA ALA A 10 6.20 -8.88 -19.48
C ALA A 10 5.70 -7.42 -19.45
N THR A 11 5.39 -6.88 -20.63
CA THR A 11 4.68 -5.62 -20.78
C THR A 11 3.21 -5.83 -20.38
N PRO A 12 2.56 -4.87 -19.70
CA PRO A 12 1.12 -4.97 -19.43
C PRO A 12 0.33 -5.06 -20.73
N MET A 13 -0.69 -5.91 -20.72
CA MET A 13 -1.63 -6.10 -21.84
C MET A 13 -3.06 -5.93 -21.33
N PRO A 14 -3.55 -4.67 -21.23
CA PRO A 14 -4.79 -4.37 -20.51
C PRO A 14 -6.03 -5.06 -21.10
N HIS A 15 -6.07 -5.30 -22.41
CA HIS A 15 -7.22 -5.88 -23.11
C HIS A 15 -7.51 -7.35 -22.73
N TYR A 16 -6.56 -8.08 -22.17
CA TYR A 16 -6.82 -9.49 -21.79
C TYR A 16 -7.72 -9.68 -20.56
N ALA A 17 -7.86 -8.66 -19.75
CA ALA A 17 -8.68 -8.73 -18.53
C ALA A 17 -10.05 -8.09 -18.68
N MET A 18 -10.40 -7.62 -19.88
CA MET A 18 -11.65 -6.89 -20.11
C MET A 18 -12.80 -7.79 -20.56
N GLY A 19 -14.03 -7.35 -20.27
CA GLY A 19 -15.25 -8.02 -20.69
C GLY A 19 -15.82 -9.03 -19.68
N LEU A 20 -15.14 -9.30 -18.56
CA LEU A 20 -15.68 -10.14 -17.50
C LEU A 20 -16.38 -9.29 -16.45
N VAL A 21 -17.70 -9.48 -16.32
CA VAL A 21 -18.52 -8.82 -15.31
C VAL A 21 -18.99 -9.87 -14.31
N PRO A 22 -18.69 -9.71 -12.99
CA PRO A 22 -19.17 -10.63 -11.97
C PRO A 22 -20.70 -10.62 -11.84
N HIS A 23 -21.28 -11.78 -11.57
CA HIS A 23 -22.72 -11.88 -11.25
C HIS A 23 -23.05 -11.44 -9.82
N VAL A 24 -22.04 -11.34 -8.96
CA VAL A 24 -22.18 -10.92 -7.56
C VAL A 24 -21.68 -9.49 -7.42
N GLU A 25 -22.27 -8.76 -6.48
CA GLU A 25 -21.77 -7.45 -6.11
C GLU A 25 -20.31 -7.54 -5.60
N THR A 26 -19.44 -6.69 -6.13
CA THR A 26 -18.04 -6.65 -5.76
C THR A 26 -17.68 -5.31 -5.15
N VAL A 27 -16.60 -5.29 -4.32
CA VAL A 27 -16.10 -4.06 -3.68
C VAL A 27 -15.64 -3.02 -4.72
N HIS A 28 -15.18 -3.49 -5.89
CA HIS A 28 -14.71 -2.66 -6.99
C HIS A 28 -15.52 -2.93 -8.27
N ASP A 29 -16.75 -2.49 -8.26
CA ASP A 29 -17.69 -2.66 -9.39
C ASP A 29 -17.40 -1.62 -10.48
N ARG A 30 -16.30 -1.80 -11.20
CA ARG A 30 -15.81 -0.89 -12.25
C ARG A 30 -14.81 -1.56 -13.18
N LEU A 31 -14.67 -1.01 -14.37
CA LEU A 31 -13.60 -1.39 -15.28
C LEU A 31 -12.23 -0.97 -14.71
N THR A 32 -11.25 -1.85 -14.80
CA THR A 32 -9.86 -1.56 -14.36
C THR A 32 -8.90 -1.81 -15.50
N VAL A 33 -8.11 -0.79 -15.87
CA VAL A 33 -7.13 -0.83 -16.96
C VAL A 33 -5.74 -0.58 -16.41
N GLU A 34 -4.83 -1.53 -16.54
CA GLU A 34 -3.43 -1.36 -16.13
C GLU A 34 -2.70 -0.51 -17.17
N ILE A 35 -2.20 0.66 -16.74
CA ILE A 35 -1.50 1.62 -17.60
C ILE A 35 0.02 1.56 -17.49
N ARG A 36 0.52 0.98 -16.38
CA ARG A 36 1.94 0.90 -16.09
C ARG A 36 2.21 -0.22 -15.10
N ARG A 37 3.19 -1.06 -15.38
CA ARG A 37 3.68 -2.07 -14.44
C ARG A 37 5.08 -1.72 -13.97
N GLY A 38 5.27 -1.82 -12.64
CA GLY A 38 6.51 -1.46 -11.98
C GLY A 38 6.53 -0.04 -11.46
N CYS A 39 7.57 0.26 -10.67
CA CYS A 39 7.76 1.56 -10.04
C CYS A 39 9.25 1.91 -10.01
N THR A 40 9.59 3.17 -10.25
CA THR A 40 10.98 3.68 -10.27
C THR A 40 11.40 4.32 -8.95
N ARG A 41 10.50 4.43 -7.95
CA ARG A 41 10.72 5.24 -6.75
C ARG A 41 11.66 4.63 -5.72
N GLY A 42 11.72 3.31 -5.60
CA GLY A 42 12.68 2.62 -4.74
C GLY A 42 12.42 2.74 -3.24
N CYS A 43 11.16 2.86 -2.82
CA CYS A 43 10.80 2.81 -1.41
C CYS A 43 11.28 1.50 -0.79
N ARG A 44 12.07 1.56 0.30
CA ARG A 44 12.80 0.42 0.88
C ARG A 44 11.92 -0.66 1.50
N PHE A 45 10.67 -0.37 1.76
CA PHE A 45 9.67 -1.31 2.30
C PHE A 45 8.81 -1.97 1.21
N CYS A 46 8.85 -1.47 -0.03
CA CYS A 46 7.85 -1.78 -1.03
C CYS A 46 8.24 -3.00 -1.88
N GLN A 47 7.69 -4.17 -1.57
CA GLN A 47 7.94 -5.40 -2.32
C GLN A 47 7.50 -5.29 -3.79
N PRO A 48 6.27 -4.85 -4.14
CA PRO A 48 5.89 -4.71 -5.54
C PRO A 48 6.82 -3.76 -6.30
N GLY A 49 7.23 -2.65 -5.69
CA GLY A 49 8.16 -1.70 -6.27
C GLY A 49 9.54 -2.30 -6.54
N MET A 50 9.97 -3.31 -5.79
CA MET A 50 11.20 -4.05 -6.04
C MET A 50 11.00 -5.15 -7.09
N LEU A 51 9.98 -6.00 -6.91
CA LEU A 51 9.76 -7.17 -7.76
C LEU A 51 9.37 -6.86 -9.20
N THR A 52 8.79 -5.70 -9.49
CA THR A 52 8.23 -5.40 -10.81
C THR A 52 9.05 -4.41 -11.64
N ARG A 53 10.30 -4.14 -11.25
CA ARG A 53 11.26 -3.36 -12.06
C ARG A 53 11.69 -4.12 -13.31
N PRO A 54 12.04 -3.41 -14.40
CA PRO A 54 11.87 -1.98 -14.64
C PRO A 54 10.40 -1.59 -14.80
N ALA A 55 10.08 -0.30 -14.61
CA ALA A 55 8.76 0.22 -14.92
C ALA A 55 8.52 0.18 -16.44
N ARG A 56 7.32 -0.25 -16.84
CA ARG A 56 6.91 -0.40 -18.25
C ARG A 56 5.55 0.23 -18.44
N ASP A 57 5.50 1.21 -19.32
CA ASP A 57 4.29 1.95 -19.67
C ASP A 57 3.54 1.25 -20.80
N VAL A 58 2.22 1.32 -20.76
CA VAL A 58 1.36 0.98 -21.89
C VAL A 58 1.26 2.20 -22.80
N GLU A 59 1.27 1.99 -24.10
CA GLU A 59 1.10 3.07 -25.08
C GLU A 59 -0.23 3.79 -24.87
N PRO A 60 -0.27 5.15 -24.96
CA PRO A 60 -1.46 5.94 -24.69
C PRO A 60 -2.69 5.51 -25.49
N GLU A 61 -2.52 5.25 -26.77
CA GLU A 61 -3.59 4.82 -27.67
C GLU A 61 -4.19 3.48 -27.25
N ALA A 62 -3.34 2.52 -26.80
CA ALA A 62 -3.78 1.22 -26.30
C ALA A 62 -4.57 1.36 -25.00
N VAL A 63 -4.22 2.33 -24.14
CA VAL A 63 -5.00 2.62 -22.92
C VAL A 63 -6.37 3.17 -23.28
N ILE A 64 -6.43 4.13 -24.21
CA ILE A 64 -7.67 4.77 -24.64
C ILE A 64 -8.61 3.73 -25.27
N GLU A 65 -8.10 2.94 -26.22
CA GLU A 65 -8.84 1.87 -26.89
C GLU A 65 -9.37 0.82 -25.87
N ALA A 66 -8.53 0.45 -24.91
CA ALA A 66 -8.89 -0.49 -23.86
C ALA A 66 -10.05 0.05 -23.00
N VAL A 67 -10.02 1.32 -22.60
CA VAL A 67 -11.11 1.93 -21.83
C VAL A 67 -12.38 2.00 -22.66
N GLU A 68 -12.34 2.53 -23.90
CA GLU A 68 -13.53 2.66 -24.74
C GLU A 68 -14.18 1.30 -25.02
N THR A 69 -13.38 0.31 -25.38
CA THR A 69 -13.85 -1.05 -25.67
C THR A 69 -14.41 -1.70 -24.41
N GLY A 70 -13.68 -1.63 -23.31
CA GLY A 70 -14.08 -2.22 -22.02
C GLY A 70 -15.37 -1.60 -21.49
N MET A 71 -15.53 -0.28 -21.55
CA MET A 71 -16.78 0.38 -21.14
C MET A 71 -17.97 -0.08 -21.95
N LYS A 72 -17.83 -0.19 -23.28
CA LYS A 72 -18.88 -0.70 -24.18
C LYS A 72 -19.25 -2.16 -23.89
N GLN A 73 -18.25 -3.00 -23.61
CA GLN A 73 -18.46 -4.44 -23.39
C GLN A 73 -19.06 -4.74 -22.02
N THR A 74 -18.66 -3.98 -20.99
CA THR A 74 -19.07 -4.24 -19.60
C THR A 74 -20.28 -3.45 -19.14
N GLY A 75 -20.55 -2.29 -19.75
CA GLY A 75 -21.62 -1.39 -19.33
C GLY A 75 -21.36 -0.67 -18.01
N TYR A 76 -20.14 -0.71 -17.48
CA TYR A 76 -19.79 0.05 -16.28
C TYR A 76 -19.91 1.56 -16.51
N SER A 77 -20.23 2.30 -15.45
CA SER A 77 -20.22 3.78 -15.43
C SER A 77 -18.94 4.35 -14.82
N ASP A 78 -18.10 3.51 -14.22
CA ASP A 78 -16.85 3.90 -13.60
C ASP A 78 -15.68 3.08 -14.16
N PHE A 79 -14.54 3.72 -14.33
CA PHE A 79 -13.28 3.02 -14.63
C PHE A 79 -12.11 3.53 -13.80
N SER A 80 -11.14 2.66 -13.61
CA SER A 80 -9.88 2.99 -12.93
C SER A 80 -8.70 2.74 -13.84
N LEU A 81 -7.75 3.68 -13.85
CA LEU A 81 -6.42 3.43 -14.39
C LEU A 81 -5.54 2.89 -13.27
N LEU A 82 -4.96 1.70 -13.46
CA LEU A 82 -4.23 0.96 -12.43
C LEU A 82 -2.72 0.99 -12.66
N SER A 83 -1.97 1.26 -11.60
CA SER A 83 -0.52 1.14 -11.52
C SER A 83 -0.07 1.21 -10.06
N LEU A 84 1.19 0.88 -9.76
CA LEU A 84 1.81 1.16 -8.47
C LEU A 84 1.97 2.66 -8.21
N SER A 85 2.00 3.48 -9.27
CA SER A 85 2.05 4.94 -9.21
C SER A 85 1.50 5.51 -10.52
N CYS A 86 0.20 5.77 -10.58
CA CYS A 86 -0.46 6.30 -11.78
C CYS A 86 0.10 7.66 -12.18
N SER A 87 0.41 8.52 -11.22
CA SER A 87 0.99 9.84 -11.46
C SER A 87 2.41 9.82 -12.04
N ASP A 88 3.09 8.68 -12.05
CA ASP A 88 4.39 8.52 -12.71
C ASP A 88 4.26 8.05 -14.17
N TYR A 89 3.05 7.79 -14.65
CA TYR A 89 2.76 7.57 -16.06
C TYR A 89 2.67 8.94 -16.77
N LEU A 90 3.72 9.31 -17.51
CA LEU A 90 3.88 10.67 -18.05
C LEU A 90 2.76 11.07 -19.03
N ALA A 91 2.16 10.13 -19.72
CA ALA A 91 1.05 10.38 -20.63
C ALA A 91 -0.31 10.54 -19.92
N LEU A 92 -0.37 10.37 -18.57
CA LEU A 92 -1.63 10.40 -17.81
C LEU A 92 -2.50 11.65 -18.07
N PRO A 93 -1.96 12.89 -18.08
CA PRO A 93 -2.79 14.07 -18.35
C PRO A 93 -3.41 14.03 -19.75
N ALA A 94 -2.63 13.69 -20.78
CA ALA A 94 -3.11 13.61 -22.15
C ALA A 94 -4.17 12.52 -22.34
N VAL A 95 -3.91 11.32 -21.83
CA VAL A 95 -4.86 10.19 -21.85
C VAL A 95 -6.14 10.53 -21.07
N GLY A 96 -6.01 11.18 -19.92
CA GLY A 96 -7.16 11.59 -19.11
C GLY A 96 -8.05 12.62 -19.81
N VAL A 97 -7.45 13.62 -20.46
CA VAL A 97 -8.17 14.64 -21.25
C VAL A 97 -8.86 13.98 -22.44
N GLU A 98 -8.16 13.12 -23.18
CA GLU A 98 -8.70 12.44 -24.35
C GLU A 98 -9.88 11.52 -23.97
N LEU A 99 -9.73 10.71 -22.93
CA LEU A 99 -10.83 9.87 -22.43
C LEU A 99 -12.04 10.70 -21.97
N ARG A 100 -11.77 11.83 -21.30
CA ARG A 100 -12.84 12.73 -20.87
C ARG A 100 -13.60 13.31 -22.07
N ASN A 101 -12.90 13.67 -23.13
CA ASN A 101 -13.53 14.19 -24.36
C ASN A 101 -14.36 13.10 -25.07
N ARG A 102 -13.80 11.91 -25.24
CA ARG A 102 -14.49 10.79 -25.94
C ARG A 102 -15.69 10.23 -25.16
N LEU A 103 -15.64 10.30 -23.84
CA LEU A 103 -16.68 9.77 -22.97
C LEU A 103 -17.58 10.85 -22.35
N ALA A 104 -17.48 12.09 -22.81
CA ALA A 104 -18.20 13.25 -22.23
C ALA A 104 -19.72 13.03 -22.10
N ASP A 105 -20.34 12.41 -23.11
CA ASP A 105 -21.79 12.19 -23.15
C ASP A 105 -22.24 10.88 -22.44
N GLN A 106 -21.29 10.09 -21.90
CA GLN A 106 -21.59 8.77 -21.32
C GLN A 106 -21.72 8.79 -19.81
N ASN A 107 -21.55 9.96 -19.17
CA ASN A 107 -21.66 10.12 -17.71
C ASN A 107 -20.75 9.17 -16.92
N VAL A 108 -19.52 8.96 -17.37
CA VAL A 108 -18.54 8.07 -16.76
C VAL A 108 -17.59 8.82 -15.82
N THR A 109 -17.07 8.11 -14.82
CA THR A 109 -16.16 8.64 -13.81
C THR A 109 -14.80 7.94 -13.90
N LEU A 110 -13.72 8.73 -14.00
CA LEU A 110 -12.35 8.24 -13.88
C LEU A 110 -11.92 8.21 -12.41
N GLN A 111 -11.36 7.08 -12.00
CA GLN A 111 -10.73 6.92 -10.69
C GLN A 111 -9.24 6.60 -10.84
N LEU A 112 -8.41 7.24 -10.01
CA LEU A 112 -6.97 6.99 -9.93
C LEU A 112 -6.61 6.57 -8.49
N PRO A 113 -6.56 5.27 -8.19
CA PRO A 113 -6.39 4.79 -6.82
C PRO A 113 -4.99 5.01 -6.24
N SER A 114 -3.97 5.09 -7.10
CA SER A 114 -2.56 5.17 -6.69
C SER A 114 -1.94 6.50 -7.12
N GLN A 115 -2.16 7.53 -6.31
CA GLN A 115 -1.64 8.87 -6.53
C GLN A 115 -0.46 9.19 -5.61
N ARG A 116 0.55 9.82 -6.15
CA ARG A 116 1.60 10.48 -5.36
C ARG A 116 1.24 11.95 -5.16
N VAL A 117 1.38 12.42 -3.93
CA VAL A 117 1.02 13.80 -3.58
C VAL A 117 1.95 14.83 -4.24
N ASP A 118 3.24 14.51 -4.45
CA ASP A 118 4.23 15.34 -5.14
C ASP A 118 3.99 15.47 -6.66
N ARG A 119 3.08 14.67 -7.20
CA ARG A 119 2.66 14.69 -8.61
C ARG A 119 1.20 15.08 -8.78
N PHE A 120 0.54 15.44 -7.69
CA PHE A 120 -0.85 15.84 -7.72
C PHE A 120 -0.93 17.35 -7.99
N ASP A 121 -1.37 17.73 -9.18
CA ASP A 121 -1.52 19.09 -9.66
C ASP A 121 -2.96 19.34 -10.16
N ASP A 122 -3.19 20.54 -10.68
CA ASP A 122 -4.49 20.93 -11.19
C ASP A 122 -4.93 20.10 -12.40
N ASP A 123 -3.99 19.66 -13.26
CA ASP A 123 -4.29 18.81 -14.41
C ASP A 123 -4.81 17.45 -13.97
N ILE A 124 -4.12 16.82 -13.01
CA ILE A 124 -4.58 15.55 -12.41
C ILE A 124 -5.90 15.74 -11.67
N ALA A 125 -6.05 16.81 -10.90
CA ALA A 125 -7.30 17.10 -10.21
C ALA A 125 -8.47 17.30 -11.18
N HIS A 126 -8.22 17.94 -12.32
CA HIS A 126 -9.20 18.19 -13.35
C HIS A 126 -9.68 16.91 -14.07
N ILE A 127 -8.78 16.00 -14.42
CA ILE A 127 -9.18 14.73 -15.06
C ILE A 127 -9.91 13.78 -14.11
N LEU A 128 -9.65 13.87 -12.80
CA LEU A 128 -10.36 13.09 -11.75
C LEU A 128 -11.78 13.59 -11.45
N GLY A 129 -12.11 14.79 -11.87
CA GLY A 129 -13.45 15.34 -11.70
C GLY A 129 -14.38 14.84 -12.80
N GLY A 130 -15.33 14.03 -12.47
CA GLY A 130 -16.48 13.71 -13.32
C GLY A 130 -17.75 14.27 -12.68
N THR A 131 -18.90 13.65 -12.98
CA THR A 131 -20.18 13.94 -12.31
C THR A 131 -20.14 13.58 -10.82
N ARG A 132 -19.19 12.73 -10.39
CA ARG A 132 -18.97 12.36 -8.98
C ARG A 132 -17.50 12.60 -8.62
N GLN A 133 -17.26 13.29 -7.51
CA GLN A 133 -15.92 13.45 -6.99
C GLN A 133 -15.44 12.13 -6.37
N SER A 134 -14.37 11.57 -6.91
CA SER A 134 -13.73 10.36 -6.34
C SER A 134 -13.03 10.68 -5.03
N GLY A 135 -12.88 9.67 -4.16
CA GLY A 135 -12.08 9.81 -2.94
C GLY A 135 -10.60 10.00 -3.25
N LEU A 136 -9.95 10.93 -2.56
CA LEU A 136 -8.52 11.18 -2.74
C LEU A 136 -7.71 10.53 -1.63
N THR A 137 -6.66 9.79 -2.01
CA THR A 137 -5.80 9.05 -1.09
C THR A 137 -4.34 9.34 -1.39
N PHE A 138 -3.58 9.70 -0.35
CA PHE A 138 -2.13 9.85 -0.41
C PHE A 138 -1.46 9.02 0.68
N ALA A 139 -0.21 8.64 0.44
CA ALA A 139 0.57 7.82 1.34
C ALA A 139 1.90 8.50 1.70
N PRO A 140 1.92 9.37 2.73
CA PRO A 140 3.18 9.90 3.24
C PRO A 140 4.10 8.83 3.83
N GLU A 141 3.54 7.75 4.36
CA GLU A 141 4.14 6.58 5.00
C GLU A 141 4.71 6.87 6.40
N ALA A 142 5.43 7.98 6.58
CA ALA A 142 6.06 8.35 7.84
C ALA A 142 5.76 9.79 8.24
N GLY A 143 5.75 10.05 9.56
CA GLY A 143 5.37 11.35 10.14
C GLY A 143 6.44 12.42 9.99
N THR A 144 7.72 12.05 9.93
CA THR A 144 8.83 13.00 9.86
C THR A 144 9.60 12.90 8.55
N GLN A 145 10.23 14.02 8.14
CA GLN A 145 11.12 14.02 6.97
C GLN A 145 12.24 13.01 7.13
N ARG A 146 12.88 12.98 8.31
CA ARG A 146 13.97 12.04 8.63
C ARG A 146 13.55 10.59 8.32
N LEU A 147 12.37 10.19 8.76
CA LEU A 147 11.91 8.81 8.56
C LEU A 147 11.47 8.55 7.11
N ARG A 148 10.89 9.55 6.43
CA ARG A 148 10.61 9.46 4.98
C ARG A 148 11.89 9.27 4.17
N ASP A 149 13.00 9.90 4.57
CA ASP A 149 14.31 9.72 3.94
C ASP A 149 14.89 8.32 4.21
N ILE A 150 14.76 7.82 5.45
CA ILE A 150 15.15 6.45 5.80
C ILE A 150 14.43 5.41 4.95
N VAL A 151 13.13 5.57 4.72
CA VAL A 151 12.36 4.64 3.89
C VAL A 151 12.45 4.93 2.39
N ASN A 152 13.21 5.94 2.00
CA ASN A 152 13.36 6.42 0.60
C ASN A 152 12.01 6.73 -0.07
N LYS A 153 11.13 7.45 0.64
CA LYS A 153 9.84 7.84 0.08
C LYS A 153 9.96 8.94 -0.98
N GLY A 154 11.01 9.78 -0.88
CA GLY A 154 11.26 10.89 -1.79
C GLY A 154 10.10 11.89 -1.80
N LEU A 155 9.67 12.33 -0.61
CA LEU A 155 8.54 13.23 -0.39
C LEU A 155 8.85 14.18 0.76
N THR A 156 8.64 15.48 0.54
CA THR A 156 8.85 16.54 1.54
C THR A 156 7.55 16.98 2.21
N ASP A 157 7.65 17.74 3.31
CA ASP A 157 6.49 18.39 3.93
C ASP A 157 5.86 19.43 3.00
N ASP A 158 6.68 20.13 2.21
CA ASP A 158 6.21 21.09 1.21
C ASP A 158 5.43 20.40 0.08
N ASP A 159 5.87 19.24 -0.40
CA ASP A 159 5.13 18.44 -1.39
C ASP A 159 3.77 18.01 -0.84
N LEU A 160 3.73 17.56 0.41
CA LEU A 160 2.49 17.20 1.10
C LEU A 160 1.54 18.39 1.18
N LEU A 161 2.04 19.52 1.66
CA LEU A 161 1.24 20.75 1.79
C LEU A 161 0.72 21.22 0.43
N LYS A 162 1.60 21.29 -0.58
CA LYS A 162 1.23 21.70 -1.93
C LYS A 162 0.13 20.81 -2.51
N GLY A 163 0.30 19.49 -2.48
CA GLY A 163 -0.69 18.56 -3.05
C GLY A 163 -2.03 18.62 -2.31
N ILE A 164 -2.03 18.77 -0.98
CA ILE A 164 -3.28 18.95 -0.20
C ILE A 164 -3.95 20.28 -0.52
N ARG A 165 -3.19 21.37 -0.69
CA ARG A 165 -3.76 22.67 -1.07
C ARG A 165 -4.39 22.62 -2.47
N VAL A 166 -3.71 22.01 -3.45
CA VAL A 166 -4.28 21.78 -4.79
C VAL A 166 -5.57 20.98 -4.71
N ALA A 167 -5.58 19.89 -3.91
CA ALA A 167 -6.80 19.10 -3.70
C ALA A 167 -7.96 19.97 -3.15
N MET A 168 -7.69 20.80 -2.15
CA MET A 168 -8.72 21.66 -1.56
C MET A 168 -9.20 22.77 -2.50
N GLN A 169 -8.32 23.35 -3.31
CA GLN A 169 -8.66 24.32 -4.35
C GLN A 169 -9.59 23.71 -5.40
N ASN A 170 -9.41 22.44 -5.71
CA ASN A 170 -10.27 21.64 -6.58
C ASN A 170 -11.49 21.01 -5.90
N GLY A 171 -11.85 21.50 -4.70
CA GLY A 171 -13.10 21.14 -4.01
C GLY A 171 -13.02 19.92 -3.10
N TYR A 172 -11.89 19.21 -3.01
CA TYR A 172 -11.73 18.09 -2.09
C TYR A 172 -11.70 18.59 -0.64
N ARG A 173 -12.64 18.10 0.19
CA ARG A 173 -12.74 18.44 1.62
C ARG A 173 -12.44 17.29 2.54
N LYS A 174 -12.26 16.09 1.96
CA LYS A 174 -11.89 14.86 2.67
C LYS A 174 -10.77 14.18 1.92
N VAL A 175 -9.66 13.96 2.63
CA VAL A 175 -8.49 13.26 2.09
C VAL A 175 -8.15 12.08 3.00
N LYS A 176 -7.78 10.96 2.41
CA LYS A 176 -7.29 9.78 3.13
C LYS A 176 -5.77 9.78 3.11
N LEU A 177 -5.16 9.61 4.29
CA LEU A 177 -3.72 9.49 4.44
C LEU A 177 -3.35 8.12 5.00
N TYR A 178 -2.31 7.51 4.43
CA TYR A 178 -1.72 6.28 4.93
C TYR A 178 -0.38 6.54 5.58
N PHE A 179 -0.21 6.00 6.80
CA PHE A 179 1.05 5.99 7.52
C PHE A 179 1.35 4.57 8.02
N MET A 180 2.62 4.30 8.25
CA MET A 180 3.10 3.08 8.90
C MET A 180 3.81 3.42 10.21
N ILE A 181 3.72 2.51 11.18
CA ILE A 181 4.51 2.50 12.41
C ILE A 181 5.35 1.22 12.46
N GLY A 182 6.46 1.25 13.21
CA GLY A 182 7.40 0.13 13.29
C GLY A 182 8.45 0.12 12.18
N LEU A 183 8.62 1.22 11.47
CA LEU A 183 9.64 1.35 10.43
C LEU A 183 11.07 1.29 11.01
N PRO A 184 12.06 0.76 10.27
CA PRO A 184 13.45 0.74 10.71
C PRO A 184 13.95 2.13 11.12
N GLY A 185 14.55 2.22 12.31
CA GLY A 185 15.09 3.46 12.86
C GLY A 185 14.02 4.46 13.35
N GLU A 186 12.75 4.05 13.46
CA GLU A 186 11.67 4.88 13.97
C GLU A 186 11.81 5.13 15.49
N THR A 187 11.59 6.35 15.89
CA THR A 187 11.53 6.80 17.28
C THR A 187 10.11 7.26 17.64
N ASP A 188 9.84 7.46 18.94
CA ASP A 188 8.57 8.01 19.40
C ASP A 188 8.29 9.41 18.84
N ALA A 189 9.35 10.19 18.62
CA ALA A 189 9.22 11.50 17.95
C ALA A 189 8.73 11.34 16.49
N ASP A 190 9.17 10.31 15.77
CA ASP A 190 8.69 10.05 14.41
C ASP A 190 7.23 9.59 14.41
N VAL A 191 6.84 8.79 15.39
CA VAL A 191 5.44 8.37 15.58
C VAL A 191 4.55 9.57 15.85
N LEU A 192 4.92 10.44 16.79
CA LEU A 192 4.20 11.68 17.09
C LEU A 192 4.22 12.68 15.92
N GLY A 193 5.26 12.66 15.11
CA GLY A 193 5.36 13.42 13.86
C GLY A 193 4.21 13.16 12.89
N ILE A 194 3.52 12.01 12.97
CA ILE A 194 2.29 11.75 12.20
C ILE A 194 1.20 12.74 12.61
N VAL A 195 1.05 12.98 13.91
CA VAL A 195 0.05 13.92 14.45
C VAL A 195 0.40 15.35 14.07
N GLU A 196 1.68 15.69 14.17
CA GLU A 196 2.20 17.01 13.83
C GLU A 196 1.99 17.32 12.35
N THR A 197 2.36 16.40 11.46
CA THR A 197 2.12 16.51 10.01
C THR A 197 0.63 16.69 9.70
N CYS A 198 -0.25 15.87 10.25
CA CYS A 198 -1.69 16.00 10.03
C CYS A 198 -2.25 17.33 10.54
N THR A 199 -1.77 17.79 11.68
CA THR A 199 -2.18 19.07 12.28
C THR A 199 -1.67 20.25 11.45
N MET A 200 -0.42 20.21 11.01
CA MET A 200 0.18 21.21 10.12
C MET A 200 -0.62 21.34 8.82
N LEU A 201 -0.93 20.22 8.14
CA LEU A 201 -1.74 20.23 6.93
C LEU A 201 -3.11 20.86 7.14
N GLN A 202 -3.80 20.49 8.23
CA GLN A 202 -5.12 21.04 8.55
C GLN A 202 -5.05 22.54 8.85
N GLN A 203 -4.03 22.97 9.58
CA GLN A 203 -3.83 24.39 9.95
C GLN A 203 -3.46 25.26 8.75
N SER A 204 -2.53 24.77 7.92
CA SER A 204 -2.04 25.50 6.75
C SER A 204 -3.04 25.58 5.58
N CYS A 205 -4.16 24.86 5.69
CA CYS A 205 -5.25 24.90 4.70
C CYS A 205 -6.52 25.60 5.19
N ARG A 206 -6.50 26.25 6.35
CA ARG A 206 -7.69 26.93 6.94
C ARG A 206 -8.29 28.01 6.05
N ASP A 207 -7.47 28.70 5.30
CA ASP A 207 -7.87 29.72 4.31
C ASP A 207 -8.76 29.15 3.20
N LEU A 208 -8.59 27.86 2.88
CA LEU A 208 -9.37 27.15 1.86
C LEU A 208 -10.61 26.44 2.42
N GLY A 209 -10.81 26.48 3.74
CA GLY A 209 -11.93 25.87 4.43
C GLY A 209 -11.55 24.68 5.31
N ARG A 210 -12.55 23.86 5.70
CA ARG A 210 -12.34 22.74 6.61
C ARG A 210 -11.80 21.51 5.85
N LEU A 211 -10.60 21.06 6.22
CA LEU A 211 -10.03 19.80 5.79
C LEU A 211 -10.35 18.70 6.81
N ASN A 212 -10.92 17.59 6.36
CA ASN A 212 -11.13 16.39 7.16
C ASN A 212 -10.17 15.30 6.68
N LEU A 213 -9.39 14.75 7.60
CA LEU A 213 -8.41 13.71 7.29
C LEU A 213 -8.89 12.35 7.83
N ASN A 214 -9.00 11.37 6.92
CA ASN A 214 -9.14 9.96 7.28
C ASN A 214 -7.75 9.34 7.28
N ILE A 215 -7.26 8.97 8.45
CA ILE A 215 -5.90 8.49 8.65
C ILE A 215 -5.97 6.97 8.87
N THR A 216 -5.19 6.22 8.13
CA THR A 216 -4.98 4.78 8.37
C THR A 216 -3.55 4.58 8.82
N ILE A 217 -3.38 3.99 9.99
CA ILE A 217 -2.10 3.62 10.58
C ILE A 217 -1.94 2.12 10.42
N SER A 218 -1.01 1.71 9.56
CA SER A 218 -0.65 0.32 9.36
C SER A 218 0.60 -0.02 10.16
N ASN A 219 0.70 -1.27 10.60
CA ASN A 219 1.92 -1.80 11.18
C ASN A 219 2.87 -2.21 10.05
N PHE A 220 4.15 -1.87 10.16
CA PHE A 220 5.13 -2.26 9.16
C PHE A 220 5.40 -3.77 9.26
N THR A 221 5.12 -4.49 8.19
CA THR A 221 5.48 -5.90 8.06
C THR A 221 6.56 -6.03 6.99
N PRO A 222 7.77 -6.50 7.35
CA PRO A 222 8.86 -6.68 6.39
C PRO A 222 8.48 -7.66 5.28
N LYS A 223 8.94 -7.39 4.08
CA LYS A 223 8.62 -8.21 2.89
C LYS A 223 9.89 -8.79 2.26
N PRO A 224 9.83 -10.04 1.75
CA PRO A 224 10.90 -10.63 0.95
C PRO A 224 11.35 -9.72 -0.19
N HIS A 225 12.61 -9.80 -0.56
CA HIS A 225 13.23 -9.05 -1.65
C HIS A 225 13.16 -7.51 -1.50
N THR A 226 13.04 -7.01 -0.27
CA THR A 226 13.13 -5.59 0.01
C THR A 226 14.36 -5.28 0.86
N PRO A 227 14.92 -4.05 0.80
CA PRO A 227 16.00 -3.66 1.71
C PRO A 227 15.70 -3.87 3.19
N PHE A 228 14.41 -3.84 3.57
CA PHE A 228 13.97 -4.01 4.95
C PHE A 228 13.55 -5.44 5.32
N GLN A 229 13.80 -6.42 4.46
CA GLN A 229 13.43 -7.82 4.69
C GLN A 229 14.00 -8.45 5.98
N TRP A 230 15.07 -7.87 6.52
CA TRP A 230 15.77 -8.33 7.72
C TRP A 230 15.21 -7.77 9.01
N HIS A 231 14.32 -6.77 8.93
CA HIS A 231 13.77 -6.08 10.08
C HIS A 231 12.75 -6.94 10.84
N SER A 232 12.53 -6.64 12.13
CA SER A 232 11.53 -7.31 12.96
C SER A 232 10.97 -6.32 13.98
N VAL A 233 9.68 -6.39 14.25
CA VAL A 233 9.00 -5.54 15.25
C VAL A 233 8.00 -6.38 16.02
N SER A 234 7.98 -6.25 17.36
CA SER A 234 7.04 -6.97 18.20
C SER A 234 5.62 -6.39 18.14
N THR A 235 4.64 -7.26 18.38
CA THR A 235 3.23 -6.84 18.53
C THR A 235 3.05 -5.90 19.73
N GLU A 236 3.81 -6.09 20.81
CA GLU A 236 3.81 -5.22 21.99
C GLU A 236 4.25 -3.79 21.60
N GLU A 237 5.31 -3.66 20.80
CA GLU A 237 5.79 -2.36 20.36
C GLU A 237 4.79 -1.68 19.42
N PHE A 238 4.11 -2.43 18.54
CA PHE A 238 3.02 -1.87 17.73
C PHE A 238 1.88 -1.36 18.61
N GLN A 239 1.45 -2.13 19.61
CA GLN A 239 0.41 -1.73 20.56
C GLN A 239 0.79 -0.44 21.27
N ARG A 240 2.01 -0.38 21.84
CA ARG A 240 2.54 0.80 22.52
C ARG A 240 2.49 2.06 21.65
N ARG A 241 2.95 1.95 20.38
CA ARG A 241 2.91 3.07 19.42
C ARG A 241 1.51 3.45 19.00
N GLN A 242 0.60 2.49 18.82
CA GLN A 242 -0.80 2.77 18.57
C GLN A 242 -1.45 3.52 19.74
N GLU A 243 -1.14 3.14 20.98
CA GLU A 243 -1.66 3.83 22.18
C GLU A 243 -1.12 5.27 22.27
N LEU A 244 0.16 5.48 21.97
CA LEU A 244 0.76 6.80 21.89
C LEU A 244 0.00 7.69 20.90
N LEU A 245 -0.28 7.19 19.70
CA LEU A 245 -1.05 7.92 18.68
C LEU A 245 -2.51 8.14 19.08
N ARG A 246 -3.17 7.13 19.66
CA ARG A 246 -4.56 7.29 20.17
C ARG A 246 -4.64 8.41 21.21
N GLY A 247 -3.67 8.44 22.14
CA GLY A 247 -3.56 9.51 23.15
C GLY A 247 -3.38 10.89 22.53
N ALA A 248 -2.49 11.00 21.55
CA ALA A 248 -2.19 12.25 20.88
C ALA A 248 -3.36 12.78 20.01
N PHE A 249 -4.07 11.90 19.28
CA PHE A 249 -5.23 12.30 18.47
C PHE A 249 -6.50 12.56 19.27
N LYS A 250 -6.62 12.05 20.52
CA LYS A 250 -7.87 12.06 21.31
C LYS A 250 -8.50 13.46 21.47
N ARG A 251 -7.66 14.50 21.54
CA ARG A 251 -8.11 15.90 21.77
C ARG A 251 -8.25 16.72 20.48
N LEU A 252 -7.92 16.12 19.33
CA LEU A 252 -7.94 16.80 18.06
C LEU A 252 -9.26 16.56 17.31
N ARG A 253 -9.68 17.54 16.50
CA ARG A 253 -10.92 17.47 15.72
C ARG A 253 -10.63 17.47 14.22
N GLY A 254 -11.49 16.77 13.45
CA GLY A 254 -11.35 16.68 12.00
C GLY A 254 -10.49 15.50 11.52
N PHE A 255 -10.10 14.63 12.45
CA PHE A 255 -9.36 13.40 12.17
C PHE A 255 -10.22 12.17 12.46
N LYS A 256 -10.27 11.25 11.52
CA LYS A 256 -10.76 9.89 11.74
C LYS A 256 -9.56 8.96 11.60
N VAL A 257 -9.17 8.28 12.67
CA VAL A 257 -7.97 7.44 12.70
C VAL A 257 -8.37 5.99 12.84
N ASN A 258 -7.87 5.15 11.94
CA ASN A 258 -8.05 3.70 11.95
C ASN A 258 -6.67 3.04 12.12
N PHE A 259 -6.63 1.95 12.88
CA PHE A 259 -5.41 1.19 13.14
C PHE A 259 -5.56 -0.23 12.66
N THR A 260 -4.51 -0.79 12.06
CA THR A 260 -4.45 -2.20 11.73
C THR A 260 -4.31 -3.03 13.01
N ASP A 261 -5.06 -4.12 13.12
CA ASP A 261 -4.94 -5.05 14.27
C ASP A 261 -3.54 -5.70 14.26
N VAL A 262 -2.92 -5.74 15.43
CA VAL A 262 -1.55 -6.26 15.56
C VAL A 262 -1.45 -7.77 15.32
N ARG A 263 -2.54 -8.51 15.58
CA ARG A 263 -2.62 -9.95 15.30
C ARG A 263 -2.48 -10.26 13.82
N LEU A 264 -3.12 -9.42 12.97
CA LEU A 264 -2.98 -9.52 11.51
C LEU A 264 -1.53 -9.30 11.08
N SER A 265 -0.84 -8.34 11.68
CA SER A 265 0.55 -8.04 11.34
C SER A 265 1.50 -9.17 11.72
N ALA A 266 1.32 -9.79 12.89
CA ALA A 266 2.11 -10.96 13.30
C ALA A 266 1.86 -12.16 12.38
N MET A 267 0.60 -12.39 11.98
CA MET A 267 0.25 -13.46 11.06
C MET A 267 0.80 -13.22 9.65
N GLU A 268 0.71 -11.98 9.18
CA GLU A 268 1.28 -11.58 7.88
C GLU A 268 2.80 -11.76 7.85
N ASP A 269 3.49 -11.41 8.93
CA ASP A 269 4.94 -11.59 9.06
C ASP A 269 5.31 -13.09 9.10
N PHE A 270 4.56 -13.89 9.85
CA PHE A 270 4.74 -15.34 9.91
C PHE A 270 4.59 -16.00 8.53
N VAL A 271 3.55 -15.66 7.79
CA VAL A 271 3.33 -16.19 6.44
C VAL A 271 4.37 -15.64 5.46
N GLY A 272 4.66 -14.34 5.52
CA GLY A 272 5.58 -13.67 4.60
C GLY A 272 7.04 -14.14 4.72
N ARG A 273 7.44 -14.62 5.89
CA ARG A 273 8.77 -15.21 6.16
C ARG A 273 8.78 -16.73 6.11
N GLY A 274 7.65 -17.30 5.76
CA GLY A 274 7.46 -18.74 5.74
C GLY A 274 8.20 -19.44 4.62
N ASP A 275 8.17 -20.76 4.71
CA ASP A 275 8.63 -21.67 3.70
C ASP A 275 7.57 -22.75 3.44
N ARG A 276 7.93 -23.83 2.75
CA ARG A 276 7.00 -24.93 2.38
C ARG A 276 6.30 -25.62 3.55
N ARG A 277 6.84 -25.55 4.76
CA ARG A 277 6.21 -26.09 5.96
C ARG A 277 4.89 -25.39 6.29
N LEU A 278 4.66 -24.20 5.73
CA LEU A 278 3.41 -23.48 5.88
C LEU A 278 2.26 -24.02 5.02
N ALA A 279 2.53 -24.79 3.96
CA ALA A 279 1.47 -25.29 3.08
C ALA A 279 0.39 -26.09 3.85
N PRO A 280 0.71 -27.09 4.69
CA PRO A 280 -0.27 -27.80 5.51
C PRO A 280 -0.93 -26.88 6.55
N VAL A 281 -0.22 -25.88 7.08
CA VAL A 281 -0.80 -24.91 8.03
C VAL A 281 -1.88 -24.06 7.37
N ILE A 282 -1.62 -23.57 6.16
CA ILE A 282 -2.59 -22.77 5.37
C ILE A 282 -3.84 -23.62 5.09
N GLU A 283 -3.65 -24.88 4.66
CA GLU A 283 -4.75 -25.79 4.38
C GLU A 283 -5.57 -26.09 5.65
N ALA A 284 -4.91 -26.36 6.78
CA ALA A 284 -5.57 -26.65 8.05
C ALA A 284 -6.35 -25.42 8.56
N ALA A 285 -5.76 -24.22 8.49
CA ALA A 285 -6.44 -22.99 8.86
C ALA A 285 -7.69 -22.74 8.00
N TRP A 286 -7.57 -22.93 6.69
CA TRP A 286 -8.72 -22.83 5.77
C TRP A 286 -9.81 -23.84 6.11
N ARG A 287 -9.47 -25.11 6.36
CA ARG A 287 -10.44 -26.16 6.79
C ARG A 287 -11.10 -25.84 8.12
N ALA A 288 -10.39 -25.16 9.02
CA ALA A 288 -10.92 -24.67 10.29
C ALA A 288 -11.77 -23.39 10.15
N GLY A 289 -11.97 -22.89 8.93
CA GLY A 289 -12.84 -21.75 8.60
C GLY A 289 -12.13 -20.40 8.51
N ALA A 290 -10.79 -20.38 8.38
CA ALA A 290 -10.09 -19.16 8.03
C ALA A 290 -10.49 -18.72 6.61
N GLY A 291 -10.71 -17.43 6.43
CA GLY A 291 -11.11 -16.81 5.19
C GLY A 291 -11.56 -15.39 5.44
N MET A 292 -11.29 -14.49 4.49
CA MET A 292 -11.51 -13.04 4.65
C MET A 292 -10.76 -12.49 5.88
N ASP A 293 -9.52 -12.92 6.09
CA ASP A 293 -8.74 -12.76 7.32
C ASP A 293 -8.55 -11.29 7.75
N ALA A 294 -8.50 -10.38 6.78
CA ALA A 294 -8.36 -8.95 7.04
C ALA A 294 -9.69 -8.23 7.35
N TRP A 295 -10.82 -8.94 7.28
CA TRP A 295 -12.13 -8.36 7.56
C TRP A 295 -12.40 -8.40 9.06
N PHE A 296 -12.79 -7.25 9.60
CA PHE A 296 -13.03 -7.08 11.04
C PHE A 296 -14.02 -8.12 11.60
N GLU A 297 -15.07 -8.43 10.86
CA GLU A 297 -16.12 -9.39 11.26
C GLU A 297 -15.63 -10.84 11.31
N SER A 298 -14.55 -11.15 10.60
CA SER A 298 -13.96 -12.50 10.54
C SER A 298 -12.75 -12.68 11.45
N LEU A 299 -12.18 -11.60 11.95
CA LEU A 299 -10.86 -11.58 12.57
C LEU A 299 -10.70 -12.59 13.70
N ASP A 300 -11.62 -12.63 14.68
CA ASP A 300 -11.47 -13.52 15.84
C ASP A 300 -11.55 -15.00 15.44
N ARG A 301 -12.46 -15.34 14.53
CA ARG A 301 -12.61 -16.69 14.01
C ARG A 301 -11.38 -17.12 13.22
N THR A 302 -10.91 -16.26 12.31
CA THR A 302 -9.77 -16.59 11.44
C THR A 302 -8.48 -16.65 12.23
N TYR A 303 -8.29 -15.78 13.21
CA TYR A 303 -7.13 -15.83 14.10
C TYR A 303 -7.09 -17.12 14.92
N ALA A 304 -8.23 -17.57 15.46
CA ALA A 304 -8.32 -18.83 16.17
C ALA A 304 -8.02 -20.04 15.26
N ALA A 305 -8.53 -20.03 14.03
CA ALA A 305 -8.24 -21.09 13.06
C ALA A 305 -6.75 -21.16 12.69
N TRP A 306 -6.09 -20.01 12.49
CA TRP A 306 -4.67 -19.94 12.21
C TRP A 306 -3.82 -20.41 13.39
N THR A 307 -4.10 -19.94 14.61
CA THR A 307 -3.33 -20.34 15.81
C THR A 307 -3.49 -21.82 16.12
N GLY A 308 -4.68 -22.39 15.90
CA GLY A 308 -4.92 -23.83 15.99
C GLY A 308 -4.08 -24.62 14.98
N ALA A 309 -4.11 -24.23 13.72
CA ALA A 309 -3.33 -24.88 12.66
C ALA A 309 -1.81 -24.78 12.87
N ILE A 310 -1.33 -23.65 13.39
CA ILE A 310 0.08 -23.45 13.76
C ILE A 310 0.49 -24.42 14.89
N SER A 311 -0.38 -24.59 15.89
CA SER A 311 -0.15 -25.50 17.01
C SER A 311 -0.14 -26.95 16.55
N GLU A 312 -1.12 -27.37 15.75
CA GLU A 312 -1.16 -28.72 15.18
C GLU A 312 0.09 -29.08 14.35
N ALA A 313 0.68 -28.07 13.70
CA ALA A 313 1.91 -28.23 12.93
C ALA A 313 3.20 -28.14 13.76
N GLY A 314 3.12 -27.86 15.07
CA GLY A 314 4.27 -27.68 15.96
C GLY A 314 5.12 -26.46 15.62
N LEU A 315 4.51 -25.39 15.09
CA LEU A 315 5.19 -24.17 14.64
C LEU A 315 4.97 -22.97 15.57
N GLU A 316 4.44 -23.18 16.78
CA GLU A 316 4.19 -22.11 17.75
C GLU A 316 5.46 -21.32 18.10
N GLY A 317 6.59 -22.01 18.25
CA GLY A 317 7.88 -21.36 18.51
C GLY A 317 8.24 -20.36 17.43
N ARG A 318 8.07 -20.75 16.15
CA ARG A 318 8.34 -19.87 15.02
C ARG A 318 7.34 -18.71 14.93
N TYR A 319 6.07 -18.95 15.20
CA TYR A 319 5.08 -17.86 15.27
C TYR A 319 5.41 -16.87 16.39
N ARG A 320 5.84 -17.40 17.56
CA ARG A 320 6.25 -16.59 18.70
C ARG A 320 7.42 -15.68 18.38
N GLU A 321 8.39 -16.14 17.60
CA GLU A 321 9.52 -15.29 17.14
C GLU A 321 9.04 -14.05 16.39
N MET A 322 8.01 -14.18 15.54
CA MET A 322 7.39 -13.04 14.84
C MET A 322 6.66 -12.13 15.81
N GLU A 323 5.83 -12.73 16.66
CA GLU A 323 5.00 -12.00 17.62
C GLU A 323 5.81 -11.15 18.58
N VAL A 324 6.96 -11.65 19.07
CA VAL A 324 7.83 -10.92 19.99
C VAL A 324 8.94 -10.12 19.28
N GLY A 325 9.03 -10.19 17.98
CA GLY A 325 10.04 -9.47 17.20
C GLY A 325 11.47 -10.03 17.34
N SER A 326 11.64 -11.28 17.76
CA SER A 326 12.95 -11.91 17.95
C SER A 326 13.49 -12.68 16.74
N TRP A 327 12.74 -12.71 15.63
CA TRP A 327 13.16 -13.36 14.40
C TRP A 327 14.48 -12.82 13.85
N SER A 328 14.72 -11.54 14.03
CA SER A 328 15.92 -10.86 13.55
C SER A 328 16.55 -10.00 14.64
N ALA A 329 17.84 -10.15 14.82
CA ALA A 329 18.65 -9.31 15.71
C ALA A 329 19.19 -8.06 15.02
N VAL A 330 18.78 -7.75 13.79
CA VAL A 330 19.35 -6.69 12.95
C VAL A 330 19.43 -5.31 13.63
N ASN A 331 18.47 -5.01 14.48
CA ASN A 331 18.43 -3.72 15.20
C ASN A 331 19.45 -3.63 16.35
N ALA A 332 20.00 -4.75 16.80
CA ALA A 332 20.96 -4.84 17.91
C ALA A 332 22.39 -5.06 17.42
N LEU A 333 22.60 -5.27 16.10
CA LEU A 333 23.90 -5.57 15.52
C LEU A 333 24.66 -4.28 15.17
N ASP A 334 25.98 -4.28 15.38
CA ASP A 334 26.83 -3.28 14.80
C ASP A 334 26.96 -3.47 13.26
N ARG A 335 27.60 -2.50 12.60
CA ARG A 335 27.71 -2.52 11.12
C ARG A 335 28.38 -3.79 10.59
N LYS A 336 29.41 -4.29 11.28
CA LYS A 336 30.19 -5.45 10.83
C LYS A 336 29.39 -6.73 10.98
N ASP A 337 28.73 -6.90 12.12
CA ASP A 337 27.89 -8.06 12.39
C ASP A 337 26.65 -8.06 11.51
N LEU A 338 26.11 -6.86 11.20
CA LEU A 338 25.01 -6.69 10.26
C LEU A 338 25.37 -7.17 8.85
N GLU A 339 26.57 -6.85 8.35
CA GLU A 339 27.01 -7.34 7.03
C GLU A 339 27.10 -8.86 6.97
N VAL A 340 27.53 -9.51 8.06
CA VAL A 340 27.56 -10.99 8.16
C VAL A 340 26.15 -11.55 8.26
N PHE A 341 25.31 -10.96 9.09
CA PHE A 341 23.92 -11.38 9.26
C PHE A 341 23.11 -11.32 7.96
N CYS A 342 23.23 -10.23 7.21
CA CYS A 342 22.51 -10.06 5.94
C CYS A 342 22.99 -10.99 4.80
N ARG A 343 24.08 -11.75 5.00
CA ARG A 343 24.54 -12.81 4.07
C ARG A 343 23.97 -14.18 4.38
N GLN A 344 23.23 -14.35 5.48
CA GLN A 344 22.60 -15.63 5.80
C GLN A 344 21.51 -15.94 4.77
N PRO A 345 21.40 -17.21 4.32
CA PRO A 345 20.41 -17.59 3.32
C PRO A 345 18.98 -17.44 3.87
N LEU A 346 18.13 -16.84 3.06
CA LEU A 346 16.71 -16.67 3.34
C LEU A 346 15.86 -17.69 2.56
N PRO A 347 14.66 -18.04 3.04
CA PRO A 347 13.78 -18.98 2.37
C PRO A 347 13.47 -18.68 0.90
N TRP A 348 13.58 -17.44 0.49
CA TRP A 348 13.28 -16.94 -0.87
C TRP A 348 14.50 -16.62 -1.74
N ASP A 349 15.74 -16.85 -1.27
CA ASP A 349 16.96 -16.53 -2.03
C ASP A 349 17.11 -17.33 -3.33
N HIS A 350 16.39 -18.46 -3.45
CA HIS A 350 16.31 -19.22 -4.69
C HIS A 350 15.47 -18.54 -5.79
N ILE A 351 14.76 -17.46 -5.47
CA ILE A 351 13.95 -16.69 -6.42
C ILE A 351 14.75 -15.49 -6.90
N ASP A 352 15.20 -15.55 -8.14
CA ASP A 352 15.91 -14.47 -8.80
C ASP A 352 14.92 -13.47 -9.40
N THR A 353 14.87 -12.29 -8.83
CA THR A 353 14.00 -11.20 -9.28
C THR A 353 14.61 -10.40 -10.44
N GLY A 354 15.88 -10.65 -10.79
CA GLY A 354 16.62 -9.88 -11.79
C GLY A 354 16.94 -8.45 -11.34
N ILE A 355 17.02 -8.23 -10.01
CA ILE A 355 17.35 -6.95 -9.39
C ILE A 355 18.44 -7.23 -8.36
N ASP A 356 19.60 -6.59 -8.52
CA ASP A 356 20.75 -6.67 -7.61
C ASP A 356 20.58 -5.69 -6.44
#